data_5c5ca5ab36e45785ba248ff026e19791
#
_entry.id   5c5ca5ab36e45785ba248ff026e19791
#
_cell.length_a   1.000
_cell.length_b   1.000
_cell.length_c   1.000
_cell.angle_alpha   90.00
_cell.angle_beta   90.00
_cell.angle_gamma   90.00
#
_symmetry.space_group_name_H-M   'P 1'
#
loop_
_entity.id
_entity.type
_entity.pdbx_description
1 polymer ?
#
loop_
_entity_poly.entity_id
_entity_poly.type
_entity_poly.pdbx_seq_one_letter_code
_entity_poly.pdbx_strand_id
1 'polypeptide(L)'
;MSLVAADHYLADLVSDLSEAFTMFSNEAAKLSVLLARSEALTSPECYCELRKQSVAEVQAFEEYLNRKEEILAYLKVESRQP
;
A
#
# COMPACT_ATOMS: atom_id res chain seq x y z
N MET A 1 3.76 33.20 -6.40
CA MET A 1 3.32 31.94 -7.00
C MET A 1 3.41 30.80 -6.02
N SER A 2 2.30 30.11 -5.80
CA SER A 2 2.25 29.06 -4.80
C SER A 2 2.56 27.68 -5.36
N LEU A 3 3.00 27.59 -6.63
CA LEU A 3 3.30 26.32 -7.28
C LEU A 3 4.37 25.52 -6.56
N VAL A 4 5.38 26.21 -6.02
CA VAL A 4 6.47 25.54 -5.31
C VAL A 4 5.95 24.84 -4.05
N ALA A 5 5.09 25.52 -3.29
CA ALA A 5 4.49 24.94 -2.09
C ALA A 5 3.57 23.77 -2.44
N ALA A 6 2.76 23.93 -3.49
CA ALA A 6 1.88 22.86 -3.95
C ALA A 6 2.69 21.66 -4.43
N ASP A 7 3.79 21.90 -5.14
CA ASP A 7 4.67 20.84 -5.62
C ASP A 7 5.31 20.08 -4.45
N HIS A 8 5.71 20.79 -3.39
CA HIS A 8 6.26 20.13 -2.21
C HIS A 8 5.25 19.25 -1.52
N TYR A 9 4.01 19.73 -1.37
CA TYR A 9 2.96 18.96 -0.75
C TYR A 9 2.64 17.70 -1.58
N LEU A 10 2.50 17.88 -2.90
CA LEU A 10 2.24 16.76 -3.79
C LEU A 10 3.40 15.77 -3.79
N ALA A 11 4.63 16.26 -3.78
CA ALA A 11 5.81 15.41 -3.72
C ALA A 11 5.82 14.55 -2.45
N ASP A 12 5.42 15.14 -1.31
CA ASP A 12 5.32 14.40 -0.05
C ASP A 12 4.24 13.31 -0.13
N LEU A 13 3.09 13.64 -0.71
CA LEU A 13 2.01 12.66 -0.88
C LEU A 13 2.45 11.51 -1.79
N VAL A 14 3.15 11.82 -2.87
CA VAL A 14 3.64 10.81 -3.80
C VAL A 14 4.70 9.94 -3.13
N SER A 15 5.58 10.54 -2.33
CA SER A 15 6.60 9.81 -1.58
C SER A 15 5.94 8.83 -0.60
N ASP A 16 4.91 9.29 0.12
CA ASP A 16 4.17 8.44 1.06
C ASP A 16 3.47 7.30 0.33
N LEU A 17 2.89 7.58 -0.84
CA LEU A 17 2.25 6.55 -1.65
C LEU A 17 3.26 5.51 -2.12
N SER A 18 4.43 5.97 -2.58
CA SER A 18 5.49 5.08 -3.05
C SER A 18 5.96 4.16 -1.93
N GLU A 19 6.12 4.69 -0.73
CA GLU A 19 6.50 3.92 0.44
C GLU A 19 5.43 2.89 0.80
N ALA A 20 4.17 3.30 0.80
CA ALA A 20 3.05 2.39 1.09
C ALA A 20 2.95 1.29 0.01
N PHE A 21 3.19 1.63 -1.24
CA PHE A 21 3.20 0.66 -2.34
C PHE A 21 4.33 -0.35 -2.17
N THR A 22 5.50 0.10 -1.75
CA THR A 22 6.64 -0.78 -1.50
C THR A 22 6.32 -1.75 -0.37
N MET A 23 5.72 -1.27 0.71
CA MET A 23 5.32 -2.11 1.83
C MET A 23 4.29 -3.16 1.40
N PHE A 24 3.29 -2.73 0.63
CA PHE A 24 2.29 -3.66 0.10
C PHE A 24 2.93 -4.71 -0.80
N SER A 25 3.82 -4.30 -1.71
CA SER A 25 4.51 -5.23 -2.62
C SER A 25 5.33 -6.25 -1.85
N ASN A 26 6.01 -5.82 -0.78
CA ASN A 26 6.79 -6.72 0.05
C ASN A 26 5.91 -7.75 0.75
N GLU A 27 4.78 -7.30 1.31
CA GLU A 27 3.86 -8.20 1.98
C GLU A 27 3.21 -9.17 0.99
N ALA A 28 2.86 -8.70 -0.20
CA ALA A 28 2.31 -9.54 -1.25
C ALA A 28 3.32 -10.61 -1.70
N ALA A 29 4.58 -10.25 -1.81
CA ALA A 29 5.63 -11.19 -2.18
C ALA A 29 5.80 -12.27 -1.13
N LYS A 30 5.79 -11.90 0.15
CA LYS A 30 5.86 -12.87 1.25
C LYS A 30 4.69 -13.83 1.21
N LEU A 31 3.50 -13.32 0.98
CA LEU A 31 2.30 -14.15 0.88
C LEU A 31 2.41 -15.12 -0.28
N SER A 32 2.89 -14.66 -1.44
CA SER A 32 3.06 -15.52 -2.61
C SER A 32 4.04 -16.66 -2.33
N VAL A 33 5.12 -16.39 -1.61
CA VAL A 33 6.08 -17.43 -1.23
C VAL A 33 5.42 -18.47 -0.32
N LEU A 34 4.63 -18.02 0.66
CA LEU A 34 3.93 -18.93 1.57
C LEU A 34 2.91 -19.78 0.83
N LEU A 35 2.17 -19.19 -0.10
CA LEU A 35 1.18 -19.91 -0.89
C LEU A 35 1.81 -20.96 -1.81
N ALA A 36 3.05 -20.72 -2.25
CA ALA A 36 3.76 -21.65 -3.12
C ALA A 36 4.28 -22.88 -2.36
N ARG A 37 4.32 -22.82 -1.03
CA ARG A 37 4.76 -23.95 -0.22
C ARG A 37 3.62 -24.95 -0.08
N SER A 38 3.85 -26.19 -0.50
CA SER A 38 2.84 -27.25 -0.37
C SER A 38 2.50 -27.55 1.09
N GLU A 39 3.41 -27.28 2.00
CA GLU A 39 3.25 -27.49 3.44
C GLU A 39 2.21 -26.57 4.07
N ALA A 40 1.91 -25.44 3.43
CA ALA A 40 0.98 -24.47 3.98
C ALA A 40 -0.42 -25.05 4.19
N LEU A 41 -0.78 -26.06 3.41
CA LEU A 41 -2.09 -26.70 3.51
C LEU A 41 -2.13 -27.88 4.46
N THR A 42 -0.95 -28.38 4.89
CA THR A 42 -0.87 -29.59 5.70
C THR A 42 -0.33 -29.36 7.12
N SER A 43 0.35 -28.23 7.34
CA SER A 43 0.93 -27.89 8.62
C SER A 43 0.12 -26.80 9.31
N PRO A 44 -0.36 -26.99 10.55
CA PRO A 44 -1.06 -25.95 11.28
C PRO A 44 -0.21 -24.69 11.48
N GLU A 45 1.10 -24.85 11.66
CA GLU A 45 2.01 -23.74 11.86
C GLU A 45 2.13 -22.89 10.59
N CYS A 46 2.26 -23.54 9.45
CA CYS A 46 2.32 -22.85 8.17
C CYS A 46 0.99 -22.18 7.86
N TYR A 47 -0.12 -22.80 8.23
CA TYR A 47 -1.44 -22.20 8.07
C TYR A 47 -1.58 -20.93 8.89
N CYS A 48 -1.07 -20.92 10.13
CA CYS A 48 -1.09 -19.75 10.97
C CYS A 48 -0.24 -18.61 10.37
N GLU A 49 0.94 -18.95 9.84
CA GLU A 49 1.78 -17.96 9.16
C GLU A 49 1.07 -17.39 7.93
N LEU A 50 0.41 -18.25 7.17
CA LEU A 50 -0.33 -17.83 5.99
C LEU A 50 -1.44 -16.84 6.37
N ARG A 51 -2.17 -17.12 7.44
CA ARG A 51 -3.22 -16.23 7.91
C ARG A 51 -2.66 -14.87 8.35
N LYS A 52 -1.59 -14.88 9.12
CA LYS A 52 -0.94 -13.66 9.58
C LYS A 52 -0.46 -12.82 8.40
N GLN A 53 0.16 -13.48 7.43
CA GLN A 53 0.68 -12.79 6.27
C GLN A 53 -0.44 -12.23 5.40
N SER A 54 -1.56 -12.94 5.30
CA SER A 54 -2.74 -12.48 4.60
C SER A 54 -3.28 -11.20 5.22
N VAL A 55 -3.35 -11.14 6.54
CA VAL A 55 -3.79 -9.94 7.24
C VAL A 55 -2.81 -8.78 7.01
N ALA A 56 -1.53 -9.05 7.07
CA ALA A 56 -0.50 -8.04 6.84
C ALA A 56 -0.61 -7.45 5.42
N GLU A 57 -0.86 -8.30 4.43
CA GLU A 57 -1.05 -7.83 3.05
C GLU A 57 -2.27 -6.92 2.93
N VAL A 58 -3.40 -7.32 3.52
CA VAL A 58 -4.63 -6.52 3.47
C VAL A 58 -4.43 -5.17 4.13
N GLN A 59 -3.78 -5.15 5.29
CA GLN A 59 -3.50 -3.89 5.99
C GLN A 59 -2.59 -2.97 5.18
N ALA A 60 -1.57 -3.53 4.56
CA ALA A 60 -0.67 -2.74 3.70
C ALA A 60 -1.40 -2.22 2.46
N PHE A 61 -2.30 -3.01 1.90
CA PHE A 61 -3.12 -2.61 0.77
C PHE A 61 -4.06 -1.46 1.14
N GLU A 62 -4.69 -1.54 2.30
CA GLU A 62 -5.57 -0.47 2.79
C GLU A 62 -4.80 0.84 2.98
N GLU A 63 -3.59 0.77 3.52
CA GLU A 63 -2.75 1.95 3.66
C GLU A 63 -2.40 2.54 2.30
N TYR A 64 -2.06 1.69 1.35
CA TYR A 64 -1.79 2.13 -0.03
C TYR A 64 -3.01 2.85 -0.63
N LEU A 65 -4.20 2.28 -0.47
CA LEU A 65 -5.43 2.88 -0.97
C LEU A 65 -5.71 4.22 -0.30
N ASN A 66 -5.48 4.33 1.00
CA ASN A 66 -5.69 5.59 1.71
C ASN A 66 -4.77 6.68 1.19
N ARG A 67 -3.51 6.36 0.95
CA ARG A 67 -2.55 7.31 0.39
C ARG A 67 -2.92 7.72 -1.02
N LYS A 68 -3.39 6.77 -1.82
CA LYS A 68 -3.84 7.04 -3.17
C LYS A 68 -5.05 7.99 -3.17
N GLU A 69 -6.00 7.76 -2.28
CA GLU A 69 -7.18 8.60 -2.16
C GLU A 69 -6.83 10.03 -1.76
N GLU A 70 -5.85 10.20 -0.88
CA GLU A 70 -5.37 11.54 -0.50
C GLU A 70 -4.87 12.31 -1.73
N ILE A 71 -4.11 11.64 -2.59
CA ILE A 71 -3.59 12.25 -3.80
C ILE A 71 -4.73 12.61 -4.75
N LEU A 72 -5.65 11.68 -4.95
CA LEU A 72 -6.78 11.91 -5.86
C LEU A 72 -7.66 13.05 -5.35
N ALA A 73 -7.88 13.13 -4.04
CA ALA A 73 -8.65 14.22 -3.45
C ALA A 73 -7.94 15.56 -3.66
N TYR A 74 -6.63 15.59 -3.46
CA TYR A 74 -5.85 16.80 -3.68
C TYR A 74 -5.93 17.27 -5.14
N LEU A 75 -5.75 16.35 -6.07
CA LEU A 75 -5.81 16.66 -7.50
C LEU A 75 -7.20 17.12 -7.91
N LYS A 76 -8.23 16.54 -7.32
CA LYS A 76 -9.61 16.91 -7.59
C LYS A 76 -9.91 18.34 -7.15
N VAL A 77 -9.42 18.72 -5.98
CA VAL A 77 -9.57 20.09 -5.48
C VAL A 77 -8.83 21.06 -6.39
N GLU A 78 -7.61 20.72 -6.79
CA GLU A 78 -6.81 21.56 -7.71
C GLU A 78 -7.53 21.77 -9.05
N SER A 79 -8.14 20.72 -9.59
CA SER A 79 -8.79 20.81 -10.89
C SER A 79 -10.07 21.62 -10.85
N ARG A 80 -10.64 21.87 -9.67
CA ARG A 80 -11.87 22.66 -9.51
C ARG A 80 -11.61 24.15 -9.37
N GLN A 81 -10.37 24.53 -9.12
CA GLN A 81 -10.03 25.93 -8.98
C GLN A 81 -9.86 26.57 -10.36
N PRO A 82 -10.51 27.72 -10.59
CA PRO A 82 -10.39 28.40 -11.87
C PRO A 82 -9.02 28.98 -12.10
#